data_56dfda3c06bc30259944a966a16196dd
#
_entry.id   56dfda3c06bc30259944a966a16196dd
#
_cell.length_a   1.000
_cell.length_b   1.000
_cell.length_c   1.000
_cell.angle_alpha   90.00
_cell.angle_beta   90.00
_cell.angle_gamma   90.00
#
_symmetry.space_group_name_H-M   'P 1'
#
loop_
_entity.id
_entity.type
_entity.pdbx_description
1 polymer ?
#
loop_
_entity_poly.entity_id
_entity_poly.type
_entity_poly.pdbx_seq_one_letter_code
_entity_poly.pdbx_strand_id
1 'polypeptide(L)'
;MDINHKPEKFCSIFADSYYQPKVWIIFKLKFTIGCKNQIINRMGNKLLTYSSITKKVVMALAGLFLITFLVIHLVINLLLLSNDNGAAYMVAVEFMTTNPLIKIMEIFLFGGFAIHIIFGVILQVQNWMARPVRYKVEGFSHLSFFSKYMIHTGAIIFVFLCVHFFNFYFVKLGLVSPPEGLGKEDFYQMAILLFANKFYAILYVVLMVFLGFHLHHAFQSAFQTLGLNHTKYTPFIKVVSTIYAILVPLGFASIPLFFMFIK
;
A
#
# COMPACT_ATOMS: atom_id res chain seq x y z
N MET A 1 -25.23 -25.71 35.97
CA MET A 1 -25.11 -24.34 36.50
C MET A 1 -24.24 -23.53 35.56
N ASP A 2 -24.88 -22.75 34.74
CA ASP A 2 -24.29 -22.09 33.56
C ASP A 2 -23.65 -20.76 33.99
N ILE A 3 -22.32 -20.66 33.92
CA ILE A 3 -21.59 -19.44 34.27
C ILE A 3 -21.23 -18.70 32.97
N ASN A 4 -22.27 -18.20 32.31
CA ASN A 4 -22.09 -17.25 31.17
C ASN A 4 -22.50 -15.84 31.66
N HIS A 5 -21.72 -15.25 32.58
CA HIS A 5 -21.94 -13.86 33.01
C HIS A 5 -21.13 -12.91 32.12
N LYS A 6 -21.88 -12.09 31.35
CA LYS A 6 -21.37 -10.96 30.55
C LYS A 6 -20.49 -10.05 31.38
N PRO A 7 -19.24 -9.76 30.97
CA PRO A 7 -18.33 -8.90 31.75
C PRO A 7 -18.75 -7.42 31.84
N GLU A 8 -19.79 -7.01 31.12
CA GLU A 8 -20.28 -5.62 31.11
C GLU A 8 -20.98 -5.17 32.42
N LYS A 9 -21.56 -6.12 33.15
CA LYS A 9 -22.24 -5.80 34.43
C LYS A 9 -21.32 -5.69 35.65
N PHE A 10 -20.10 -6.25 35.57
CA PHE A 10 -19.14 -6.17 36.67
C PHE A 10 -18.42 -4.82 36.74
N CYS A 11 -18.38 -4.07 35.61
CA CYS A 11 -17.71 -2.77 35.55
C CYS A 11 -18.47 -1.62 36.17
N SER A 12 -19.81 -1.70 36.32
CA SER A 12 -20.62 -0.60 36.87
C SER A 12 -20.78 -0.61 38.38
N ILE A 13 -20.52 -1.73 39.03
CA ILE A 13 -20.81 -1.90 40.49
C ILE A 13 -19.67 -1.38 41.39
N PHE A 14 -18.44 -1.26 40.86
CA PHE A 14 -17.28 -0.83 41.65
C PHE A 14 -16.90 0.67 41.50
N ALA A 15 -17.67 1.46 40.76
CA ALA A 15 -17.35 2.85 40.48
C ALA A 15 -17.64 3.82 41.65
N ASP A 16 -18.44 3.44 42.63
CA ASP A 16 -19.04 4.40 43.60
C ASP A 16 -18.48 4.36 45.03
N SER A 17 -17.46 3.59 45.32
CA SER A 17 -17.03 3.48 46.70
C SER A 17 -15.52 3.44 46.90
N TYR A 18 -14.83 4.57 46.78
CA TYR A 18 -13.63 4.91 47.56
C TYR A 18 -13.04 6.25 47.11
N TYR A 19 -13.14 7.25 47.95
CA TYR A 19 -12.69 8.63 47.75
C TYR A 19 -11.21 8.78 48.13
N GLN A 20 -10.30 8.54 47.20
CA GLN A 20 -8.88 8.98 47.26
C GLN A 20 -8.42 9.40 45.84
N PRO A 21 -8.23 10.70 45.56
CA PRO A 21 -8.08 11.17 44.15
C PRO A 21 -6.84 10.66 43.43
N LYS A 22 -5.74 10.42 44.10
CA LYS A 22 -4.50 9.92 43.46
C LYS A 22 -4.56 8.42 43.14
N VAL A 23 -5.13 7.61 44.00
CA VAL A 23 -5.29 6.16 43.81
C VAL A 23 -6.32 5.88 42.70
N TRP A 24 -7.37 6.69 42.64
CA TRP A 24 -8.42 6.57 41.63
C TRP A 24 -7.94 6.89 40.20
N ILE A 25 -7.06 7.89 40.04
CA ILE A 25 -6.45 8.21 38.74
C ILE A 25 -5.56 7.07 38.26
N ILE A 26 -4.73 6.48 39.11
CA ILE A 26 -3.85 5.35 38.77
C ILE A 26 -4.68 4.10 38.43
N PHE A 27 -5.76 3.85 39.20
CA PHE A 27 -6.67 2.74 38.93
C PHE A 27 -7.42 2.93 37.62
N LYS A 28 -7.93 4.12 37.33
CA LYS A 28 -8.62 4.47 36.08
C LYS A 28 -7.67 4.35 34.89
N LEU A 29 -6.39 4.79 35.00
CA LEU A 29 -5.38 4.65 33.98
C LEU A 29 -5.03 3.17 33.72
N LYS A 30 -4.75 2.38 34.76
CA LYS A 30 -4.48 0.94 34.63
C LYS A 30 -5.66 0.18 34.01
N PHE A 31 -6.88 0.52 34.43
CA PHE A 31 -8.10 -0.09 33.90
C PHE A 31 -8.34 0.29 32.43
N THR A 32 -8.17 1.57 32.08
CA THR A 32 -8.30 2.03 30.68
C THR A 32 -7.23 1.40 29.77
N ILE A 33 -6.00 1.29 30.25
CA ILE A 33 -4.92 0.60 29.53
C ILE A 33 -5.20 -0.90 29.40
N GLY A 34 -5.69 -1.54 30.45
CA GLY A 34 -6.07 -2.95 30.45
C GLY A 34 -7.22 -3.24 29.48
N CYS A 35 -8.28 -2.43 29.49
CA CYS A 35 -9.39 -2.53 28.54
C CYS A 35 -8.95 -2.29 27.09
N LYS A 36 -8.11 -1.28 26.87
CA LYS A 36 -7.55 -0.98 25.54
C LYS A 36 -6.69 -2.14 25.02
N ASN A 37 -5.86 -2.73 25.88
CA ASN A 37 -5.04 -3.90 25.51
C ASN A 37 -5.89 -5.15 25.25
N GLN A 38 -6.98 -5.39 25.99
CA GLN A 38 -7.91 -6.48 25.72
C GLN A 38 -8.65 -6.29 24.38
N ILE A 39 -9.06 -5.06 24.06
CA ILE A 39 -9.71 -4.75 22.78
C ILE A 39 -8.72 -4.96 21.63
N ILE A 40 -7.49 -4.46 21.77
CA ILE A 40 -6.42 -4.65 20.77
C ILE A 40 -6.10 -6.13 20.57
N ASN A 41 -5.96 -6.90 21.66
CA ASN A 41 -5.73 -8.34 21.59
C ASN A 41 -6.92 -9.10 20.98
N ARG A 42 -8.15 -8.70 21.28
CA ARG A 42 -9.36 -9.31 20.71
C ARG A 42 -9.51 -8.99 19.22
N MET A 43 -9.17 -7.78 18.78
CA MET A 43 -9.15 -7.39 17.38
C MET A 43 -8.00 -8.10 16.64
N GLY A 44 -6.81 -8.15 17.24
CA GLY A 44 -5.65 -8.87 16.68
C GLY A 44 -5.95 -10.36 16.51
N ASN A 45 -6.53 -11.02 17.51
CA ASN A 45 -6.91 -12.42 17.42
C ASN A 45 -8.00 -12.66 16.36
N LYS A 46 -8.98 -11.77 16.21
CA LYS A 46 -9.99 -11.89 15.15
C LYS A 46 -9.38 -11.76 13.75
N LEU A 47 -8.50 -10.77 13.53
CA LEU A 47 -7.80 -10.63 12.25
C LEU A 47 -6.93 -11.85 11.92
N LEU A 48 -6.31 -12.47 12.93
CA LEU A 48 -5.52 -13.69 12.77
C LEU A 48 -6.38 -14.94 12.55
N THR A 49 -7.63 -14.96 13.03
CA THR A 49 -8.55 -16.10 12.93
C THR A 49 -9.35 -16.15 11.61
N TYR A 50 -9.36 -15.06 10.80
CA TYR A 50 -9.92 -15.15 9.45
C TYR A 50 -9.21 -16.24 8.66
N SER A 51 -9.98 -17.02 7.87
CA SER A 51 -9.38 -18.07 7.06
C SER A 51 -8.32 -17.48 6.14
N SER A 52 -7.24 -18.23 5.91
CA SER A 52 -6.16 -17.80 5.03
C SER A 52 -6.66 -17.48 3.61
N ILE A 53 -7.75 -18.14 3.17
CA ILE A 53 -8.38 -17.91 1.88
C ILE A 53 -9.02 -16.53 1.83
N THR A 54 -9.81 -16.16 2.85
CA THR A 54 -10.45 -14.83 2.90
C THR A 54 -9.43 -13.70 2.85
N LYS A 55 -8.34 -13.81 3.62
CA LYS A 55 -7.26 -12.80 3.59
C LYS A 55 -6.61 -12.69 2.21
N LYS A 56 -6.37 -13.81 1.53
CA LYS A 56 -5.83 -13.82 0.16
C LYS A 56 -6.78 -13.17 -0.83
N VAL A 57 -8.08 -13.46 -0.76
CA VAL A 57 -9.09 -12.87 -1.64
C VAL A 57 -9.18 -11.35 -1.44
N VAL A 58 -9.27 -10.88 -0.19
CA VAL A 58 -9.33 -9.44 0.10
C VAL A 58 -8.03 -8.74 -0.35
N MET A 59 -6.86 -9.33 -0.12
CA MET A 59 -5.59 -8.81 -0.59
C MET A 59 -5.53 -8.75 -2.13
N ALA A 60 -6.06 -9.78 -2.83
CA ALA A 60 -6.10 -9.82 -4.29
C ALA A 60 -7.01 -8.73 -4.87
N LEU A 61 -8.20 -8.53 -4.28
CA LEU A 61 -9.12 -7.46 -4.69
C LEU A 61 -8.52 -6.07 -4.46
N ALA A 62 -7.89 -5.84 -3.29
CA ALA A 62 -7.18 -4.60 -3.02
C ALA A 62 -6.04 -4.39 -4.04
N GLY A 63 -5.25 -5.43 -4.34
CA GLY A 63 -4.19 -5.37 -5.34
C GLY A 63 -4.70 -5.05 -6.73
N LEU A 64 -5.80 -5.62 -7.20
CA LEU A 64 -6.41 -5.30 -8.49
C LEU A 64 -6.93 -3.86 -8.55
N PHE A 65 -7.49 -3.35 -7.46
CA PHE A 65 -7.88 -1.96 -7.34
C PHE A 65 -6.66 -1.03 -7.49
N LEU A 66 -5.54 -1.34 -6.81
CA LEU A 66 -4.29 -0.58 -6.92
C LEU A 66 -3.69 -0.65 -8.34
N ILE A 67 -3.78 -1.80 -9.02
CA ILE A 67 -3.37 -1.95 -10.43
C ILE A 67 -4.18 -1.02 -11.34
N THR A 68 -5.50 -0.92 -11.14
CA THR A 68 -6.36 0.00 -11.90
C THR A 68 -5.98 1.46 -11.63
N PHE A 69 -5.77 1.82 -10.38
CA PHE A 69 -5.28 3.14 -10.00
C PHE A 69 -3.96 3.49 -10.69
N LEU A 70 -3.02 2.54 -10.77
CA LEU A 70 -1.70 2.78 -11.37
C LEU A 70 -1.80 3.20 -12.84
N VAL A 71 -2.77 2.67 -13.61
CA VAL A 71 -3.02 3.10 -15.00
C VAL A 71 -3.44 4.55 -15.06
N ILE A 72 -4.43 4.94 -14.26
CA ILE A 72 -4.92 6.32 -14.22
C ILE A 72 -3.80 7.26 -13.78
N HIS A 73 -3.05 6.88 -12.76
CA HIS A 73 -1.91 7.64 -12.24
C HIS A 73 -0.83 7.81 -13.32
N LEU A 74 -0.51 6.76 -14.07
CA LEU A 74 0.44 6.85 -15.18
C LEU A 74 -0.04 7.80 -16.28
N VAL A 75 -1.29 7.67 -16.74
CA VAL A 75 -1.83 8.51 -17.81
C VAL A 75 -1.73 9.99 -17.45
N ILE A 76 -2.10 10.36 -16.20
CA ILE A 76 -1.99 11.74 -15.73
C ILE A 76 -0.52 12.18 -15.68
N ASN A 77 0.37 11.33 -15.16
CA ASN A 77 1.78 11.70 -15.04
C ASN A 77 2.51 11.78 -16.41
N LEU A 78 2.07 11.05 -17.43
CA LEU A 78 2.63 11.18 -18.77
C LEU A 78 2.35 12.56 -19.40
N LEU A 79 1.35 13.31 -18.93
CA LEU A 79 1.13 14.70 -19.34
C LEU A 79 2.30 15.63 -18.92
N LEU A 80 3.12 15.23 -17.96
CA LEU A 80 4.37 15.94 -17.63
C LEU A 80 5.34 16.05 -18.82
N LEU A 81 5.24 15.12 -19.79
CA LEU A 81 6.10 15.05 -20.97
C LEU A 81 5.57 15.89 -22.16
N SER A 82 4.40 16.55 -22.00
CA SER A 82 3.84 17.37 -23.06
C SER A 82 4.65 18.67 -23.28
N ASN A 83 4.69 19.17 -24.53
CA ASN A 83 5.43 20.38 -24.90
C ASN A 83 4.63 21.67 -24.63
N ASP A 84 3.82 21.71 -23.56
CA ASP A 84 2.95 22.82 -23.21
C ASP A 84 3.33 23.50 -21.89
N ASN A 85 4.57 23.31 -21.45
CA ASN A 85 5.07 23.79 -20.14
C ASN A 85 4.23 23.31 -18.94
N GLY A 86 3.61 22.12 -19.08
CA GLY A 86 2.84 21.48 -18.02
C GLY A 86 1.38 21.95 -17.95
N ALA A 87 0.87 22.69 -18.93
CA ALA A 87 -0.50 23.20 -18.90
C ALA A 87 -1.53 22.07 -18.83
N ALA A 88 -1.42 21.04 -19.69
CA ALA A 88 -2.31 19.87 -19.67
C ALA A 88 -2.22 19.09 -18.35
N TYR A 89 -1.00 18.95 -17.80
CA TYR A 89 -0.81 18.29 -16.51
C TYR A 89 -1.51 19.06 -15.38
N MET A 90 -1.35 20.39 -15.32
CA MET A 90 -1.95 21.19 -14.26
C MET A 90 -3.48 21.18 -14.32
N VAL A 91 -4.09 21.19 -15.51
CA VAL A 91 -5.54 21.01 -15.67
C VAL A 91 -6.00 19.66 -15.11
N ALA A 92 -5.27 18.58 -15.41
CA ALA A 92 -5.57 17.25 -14.86
C ALA A 92 -5.42 17.22 -13.33
N VAL A 93 -4.37 17.85 -12.78
CA VAL A 93 -4.15 17.98 -11.33
C VAL A 93 -5.27 18.74 -10.65
N GLU A 94 -5.68 19.88 -11.21
CA GLU A 94 -6.80 20.67 -10.69
C GLU A 94 -8.09 19.84 -10.64
N PHE A 95 -8.43 19.13 -11.71
CA PHE A 95 -9.56 18.21 -11.72
C PHE A 95 -9.43 17.13 -10.61
N MET A 96 -8.26 16.52 -10.45
CA MET A 96 -8.03 15.47 -9.46
C MET A 96 -8.06 15.98 -8.02
N THR A 97 -7.71 17.25 -7.80
CA THR A 97 -7.67 17.84 -6.45
C THR A 97 -8.98 18.49 -6.03
N THR A 98 -9.81 18.95 -6.98
CA THR A 98 -11.06 19.67 -6.70
C THR A 98 -12.30 18.79 -6.75
N ASN A 99 -12.28 17.73 -7.56
CA ASN A 99 -13.45 16.87 -7.77
C ASN A 99 -13.81 16.08 -6.50
N PRO A 100 -15.06 16.19 -5.97
CA PRO A 100 -15.46 15.52 -4.73
C PRO A 100 -15.47 13.99 -4.85
N LEU A 101 -15.77 13.45 -6.05
CA LEU A 101 -15.72 11.99 -6.28
C LEU A 101 -14.29 11.46 -6.12
N ILE A 102 -13.31 12.19 -6.65
CA ILE A 102 -11.89 11.84 -6.53
C ILE A 102 -11.46 11.87 -5.06
N LYS A 103 -11.92 12.85 -4.27
CA LYS A 103 -11.62 12.89 -2.81
C LYS A 103 -12.18 11.68 -2.07
N ILE A 104 -13.35 11.19 -2.46
CA ILE A 104 -13.90 9.94 -1.90
C ILE A 104 -13.04 8.76 -2.33
N MET A 105 -12.67 8.67 -3.61
CA MET A 105 -11.79 7.60 -4.13
C MET A 105 -10.40 7.62 -3.49
N GLU A 106 -9.89 8.78 -3.08
CA GLU A 106 -8.63 8.92 -2.33
C GLU A 106 -8.68 8.15 -1.00
N ILE A 107 -9.82 8.19 -0.28
CA ILE A 107 -10.01 7.42 0.97
C ILE A 107 -9.97 5.92 0.68
N PHE A 108 -10.66 5.47 -0.38
CA PHE A 108 -10.60 4.06 -0.80
C PHE A 108 -9.20 3.63 -1.24
N LEU A 109 -8.46 4.53 -1.87
CA LEU A 109 -7.08 4.28 -2.30
C LEU A 109 -6.16 4.02 -1.11
N PHE A 110 -6.18 4.89 -0.09
CA PHE A 110 -5.40 4.69 1.13
C PHE A 110 -5.84 3.46 1.91
N GLY A 111 -7.16 3.21 1.98
CA GLY A 111 -7.71 1.97 2.54
C GLY A 111 -7.21 0.72 1.80
N GLY A 112 -7.20 0.76 0.47
CA GLY A 112 -6.67 -0.31 -0.39
C GLY A 112 -5.19 -0.58 -0.14
N PHE A 113 -4.35 0.46 -0.07
CA PHE A 113 -2.94 0.33 0.31
C PHE A 113 -2.77 -0.30 1.69
N ALA A 114 -3.48 0.21 2.69
CA ALA A 114 -3.39 -0.31 4.05
C ALA A 114 -3.78 -1.79 4.13
N ILE A 115 -4.90 -2.18 3.53
CA ILE A 115 -5.38 -3.57 3.48
C ILE A 115 -4.37 -4.45 2.76
N HIS A 116 -3.88 -4.03 1.58
CA HIS A 116 -2.93 -4.79 0.79
C HIS A 116 -1.63 -5.04 1.55
N ILE A 117 -1.05 -4.01 2.17
CA ILE A 117 0.20 -4.12 2.92
C ILE A 117 0.02 -4.97 4.18
N ILE A 118 -1.02 -4.69 4.99
CA ILE A 118 -1.27 -5.39 6.26
C ILE A 118 -1.49 -6.90 6.00
N PHE A 119 -2.36 -7.24 5.05
CA PHE A 119 -2.61 -8.65 4.75
C PHE A 119 -1.44 -9.33 4.06
N GLY A 120 -0.67 -8.60 3.25
CA GLY A 120 0.58 -9.10 2.69
C GLY A 120 1.58 -9.52 3.78
N VAL A 121 1.80 -8.64 4.77
CA VAL A 121 2.68 -8.93 5.91
C VAL A 121 2.13 -10.07 6.78
N ILE A 122 0.84 -10.05 7.12
CA ILE A 122 0.20 -11.10 7.94
C ILE A 122 0.35 -12.47 7.26
N LEU A 123 0.03 -12.57 5.98
CA LEU A 123 0.13 -13.82 5.22
C LEU A 123 1.58 -14.31 5.14
N GLN A 124 2.54 -13.39 4.97
CA GLN A 124 3.96 -13.74 4.94
C GLN A 124 4.44 -14.27 6.29
N VAL A 125 4.10 -13.61 7.38
CA VAL A 125 4.44 -14.06 8.75
C VAL A 125 3.81 -15.42 9.03
N GLN A 126 2.53 -15.62 8.68
CA GLN A 126 1.87 -16.91 8.81
C GLN A 126 2.56 -18.02 7.99
N ASN A 127 3.01 -17.71 6.77
CA ASN A 127 3.77 -18.65 5.95
C ASN A 127 5.13 -19.00 6.57
N TRP A 128 5.83 -18.07 7.19
CA TRP A 128 7.08 -18.34 7.90
C TRP A 128 6.86 -19.21 9.14
N MET A 129 5.83 -18.91 9.92
CA MET A 129 5.49 -19.66 11.14
C MET A 129 5.03 -21.09 10.83
N ALA A 130 4.34 -21.31 9.70
CA ALA A 130 3.85 -22.61 9.28
C ALA A 130 4.97 -23.54 8.75
N ARG A 131 6.20 -23.03 8.54
CA ARG A 131 7.34 -23.79 8.01
C ARG A 131 8.54 -23.74 8.96
N PRO A 132 8.50 -24.42 10.11
CA PRO A 132 9.59 -24.40 11.09
C PRO A 132 10.88 -25.11 10.61
N VAL A 133 10.77 -26.01 9.62
CA VAL A 133 11.93 -26.74 9.06
C VAL A 133 12.04 -26.43 7.57
N ARG A 134 13.19 -25.87 7.16
CA ARG A 134 13.53 -25.72 5.73
C ARG A 134 13.77 -27.09 5.11
N TYR A 135 13.22 -27.33 3.94
CA TYR A 135 13.53 -28.51 3.14
C TYR A 135 15.04 -28.57 2.89
N LYS A 136 15.71 -29.67 3.36
CA LYS A 136 17.13 -29.93 3.09
C LYS A 136 17.41 -30.37 1.64
N VAL A 137 16.36 -30.74 0.90
CA VAL A 137 16.48 -31.15 -0.50
C VAL A 137 16.06 -29.95 -1.34
N GLU A 138 17.01 -29.38 -2.08
CA GLU A 138 16.71 -28.43 -3.17
C GLU A 138 16.06 -29.19 -4.35
N GLY A 139 14.87 -29.74 -4.10
CA GLY A 139 14.00 -30.13 -5.19
C GLY A 139 13.62 -28.88 -5.96
N PHE A 140 13.66 -28.91 -7.29
CA PHE A 140 13.15 -27.87 -8.17
C PHE A 140 11.77 -27.42 -7.66
N SER A 141 11.74 -26.36 -6.85
CA SER A 141 10.48 -25.77 -6.43
C SER A 141 9.90 -25.12 -7.68
N HIS A 142 8.77 -25.61 -8.15
CA HIS A 142 7.99 -25.00 -9.25
C HIS A 142 7.48 -23.58 -8.92
N LEU A 143 7.93 -23.00 -7.80
CA LEU A 143 7.67 -21.62 -7.44
C LEU A 143 8.52 -20.72 -8.35
N SER A 144 7.88 -19.84 -9.10
CA SER A 144 8.61 -18.87 -9.92
C SER A 144 9.55 -18.03 -9.03
N PHE A 145 10.69 -17.62 -9.56
CA PHE A 145 11.64 -16.74 -8.90
C PHE A 145 10.92 -15.52 -8.28
N PHE A 146 10.01 -14.90 -9.00
CA PHE A 146 9.24 -13.74 -8.56
C PHE A 146 8.35 -14.02 -7.35
N SER A 147 7.77 -15.23 -7.24
CA SER A 147 6.97 -15.64 -6.07
C SER A 147 7.81 -15.71 -4.80
N LYS A 148 9.04 -16.19 -4.89
CA LYS A 148 9.96 -16.31 -3.76
C LYS A 148 10.35 -14.95 -3.17
N TYR A 149 10.50 -13.92 -4.02
CA TYR A 149 10.98 -12.60 -3.63
C TYR A 149 9.87 -11.55 -3.51
N MET A 150 8.60 -11.95 -3.54
CA MET A 150 7.45 -11.04 -3.52
C MET A 150 7.44 -10.09 -2.32
N ILE A 151 7.77 -10.59 -1.12
CA ILE A 151 7.83 -9.74 0.08
C ILE A 151 8.98 -8.72 0.01
N HIS A 152 10.10 -9.08 -0.58
CA HIS A 152 11.25 -8.18 -0.71
C HIS A 152 10.94 -7.05 -1.70
N THR A 153 10.37 -7.38 -2.85
CA THR A 153 9.92 -6.36 -3.82
C THR A 153 8.84 -5.48 -3.20
N GLY A 154 7.89 -6.06 -2.46
CA GLY A 154 6.87 -5.31 -1.74
C GLY A 154 7.44 -4.35 -0.69
N ALA A 155 8.47 -4.77 0.06
CA ALA A 155 9.15 -3.90 1.01
C ALA A 155 9.87 -2.73 0.32
N ILE A 156 10.55 -2.98 -0.82
CA ILE A 156 11.20 -1.94 -1.62
C ILE A 156 10.15 -0.94 -2.15
N ILE A 157 9.02 -1.43 -2.66
CA ILE A 157 7.92 -0.56 -3.12
C ILE A 157 7.32 0.24 -1.97
N PHE A 158 7.23 -0.34 -0.77
CA PHE A 158 6.77 0.40 0.41
C PHE A 158 7.70 1.56 0.77
N VAL A 159 9.02 1.35 0.73
CA VAL A 159 10.01 2.43 0.92
C VAL A 159 9.85 3.49 -0.18
N PHE A 160 9.69 3.06 -1.43
CA PHE A 160 9.41 3.99 -2.54
C PHE A 160 8.16 4.82 -2.28
N LEU A 161 7.07 4.19 -1.82
CA LEU A 161 5.81 4.87 -1.53
C LEU A 161 5.98 5.94 -0.44
N CYS A 162 6.78 5.66 0.60
CA CYS A 162 7.11 6.64 1.63
C CYS A 162 7.87 7.84 1.04
N VAL A 163 8.89 7.60 0.20
CA VAL A 163 9.64 8.68 -0.48
C VAL A 163 8.74 9.49 -1.41
N HIS A 164 7.89 8.81 -2.18
CA HIS A 164 6.94 9.44 -3.09
C HIS A 164 5.92 10.32 -2.35
N PHE A 165 5.37 9.83 -1.24
CA PHE A 165 4.46 10.62 -0.41
C PHE A 165 5.15 11.83 0.20
N PHE A 166 6.38 11.68 0.66
CA PHE A 166 7.15 12.78 1.21
C PHE A 166 7.41 13.89 0.18
N ASN A 167 7.72 13.50 -1.07
CA ASN A 167 8.04 14.45 -2.12
C ASN A 167 6.81 15.18 -2.71
N PHE A 168 5.60 14.56 -2.65
CA PHE A 168 4.42 15.12 -3.31
C PHE A 168 3.18 15.21 -2.40
N TYR A 169 2.78 14.07 -1.79
CA TYR A 169 1.51 14.02 -1.07
C TYR A 169 1.53 14.82 0.24
N PHE A 170 2.59 14.72 1.02
CA PHE A 170 2.73 15.48 2.27
C PHE A 170 2.93 16.98 2.01
N VAL A 171 3.49 17.37 0.87
CA VAL A 171 3.54 18.77 0.43
C VAL A 171 2.12 19.26 0.14
N LYS A 172 1.31 18.50 -0.62
CA LYS A 172 -0.11 18.77 -0.87
C LYS A 172 -0.87 19.02 0.44
N LEU A 173 -0.66 18.18 1.45
CA LEU A 173 -1.31 18.31 2.76
C LEU A 173 -0.74 19.47 3.62
N GLY A 174 0.37 20.08 3.22
CA GLY A 174 1.06 21.12 3.99
C GLY A 174 1.80 20.58 5.23
N LEU A 175 2.07 19.27 5.28
CA LEU A 175 2.89 18.63 6.32
C LEU A 175 4.39 18.82 6.05
N VAL A 176 4.75 19.01 4.79
CA VAL A 176 6.11 19.31 4.33
C VAL A 176 6.05 20.59 3.54
N SER A 177 7.00 21.49 3.76
CA SER A 177 7.10 22.74 2.98
C SER A 177 7.47 22.42 1.53
N PRO A 178 6.82 23.08 0.54
CA PRO A 178 7.27 23.00 -0.84
C PRO A 178 8.67 23.59 -1.00
N PRO A 179 9.39 23.30 -2.10
CA PRO A 179 10.63 24.00 -2.44
C PRO A 179 10.44 25.52 -2.47
N GLU A 180 11.51 26.27 -2.20
CA GLU A 180 11.48 27.73 -2.15
C GLU A 180 10.87 28.32 -3.44
N GLY A 181 9.93 29.24 -3.27
CA GLY A 181 9.26 29.92 -4.37
C GLY A 181 8.10 29.16 -5.04
N LEU A 182 7.77 27.94 -4.58
CA LEU A 182 6.68 27.14 -5.11
C LEU A 182 5.48 27.08 -4.16
N GLY A 183 4.28 26.97 -4.75
CA GLY A 183 3.05 26.65 -4.05
C GLY A 183 2.91 25.14 -3.78
N LYS A 184 1.97 24.77 -2.92
CA LYS A 184 1.68 23.37 -2.57
C LYS A 184 1.11 22.54 -3.73
N GLU A 185 0.61 23.21 -4.76
CA GLU A 185 -0.04 22.59 -5.92
C GLU A 185 0.81 22.65 -7.18
N ASP A 186 2.02 23.24 -7.11
CA ASP A 186 2.93 23.39 -8.25
C ASP A 186 3.68 22.08 -8.57
N PHE A 187 2.92 20.98 -8.68
CA PHE A 187 3.50 19.63 -8.87
C PHE A 187 4.34 19.50 -10.13
N TYR A 188 4.05 20.28 -11.19
CA TYR A 188 4.87 20.28 -12.40
C TYR A 188 6.29 20.77 -12.11
N GLN A 189 6.41 21.93 -11.45
CA GLN A 189 7.72 22.48 -11.09
C GLN A 189 8.43 21.63 -10.04
N MET A 190 7.70 21.07 -9.07
CA MET A 190 8.25 20.14 -8.10
C MET A 190 8.85 18.90 -8.77
N ALA A 191 8.17 18.33 -9.78
CA ALA A 191 8.70 17.20 -10.54
C ALA A 191 9.96 17.54 -11.32
N ILE A 192 10.02 18.72 -11.97
CA ILE A 192 11.20 19.21 -12.66
C ILE A 192 12.39 19.33 -11.70
N LEU A 193 12.19 20.01 -10.57
CA LEU A 193 13.26 20.21 -9.58
C LEU A 193 13.75 18.88 -8.98
N LEU A 194 12.83 17.98 -8.67
CA LEU A 194 13.17 16.67 -8.11
C LEU A 194 14.01 15.84 -9.10
N PHE A 195 13.61 15.78 -10.37
CA PHE A 195 14.25 14.93 -11.37
C PHE A 195 15.43 15.60 -12.10
N ALA A 196 15.60 16.90 -11.97
CA ALA A 196 16.87 17.56 -12.31
C ALA A 196 18.03 17.04 -11.42
N ASN A 197 17.72 16.58 -10.21
CA ASN A 197 18.69 15.90 -9.38
C ASN A 197 18.87 14.45 -9.86
N LYS A 198 20.04 14.15 -10.44
CA LYS A 198 20.37 12.84 -11.01
C LYS A 198 20.20 11.68 -10.02
N PHE A 199 20.49 11.90 -8.73
CA PHE A 199 20.32 10.87 -7.72
C PHE A 199 18.86 10.45 -7.58
N TYR A 200 17.93 11.42 -7.45
CA TYR A 200 16.49 11.12 -7.37
C TYR A 200 15.97 10.52 -8.67
N ALA A 201 16.37 11.03 -9.83
CA ALA A 201 15.96 10.48 -11.12
C ALA A 201 16.36 9.01 -11.25
N ILE A 202 17.62 8.66 -10.99
CA ILE A 202 18.12 7.28 -11.04
C ILE A 202 17.42 6.41 -9.98
N LEU A 203 17.24 6.90 -8.76
CA LEU A 203 16.54 6.19 -7.69
C LEU A 203 15.13 5.80 -8.13
N TYR A 204 14.35 6.75 -8.70
CA TYR A 204 13.00 6.47 -9.18
C TYR A 204 13.00 5.45 -10.32
N VAL A 205 13.93 5.55 -11.28
CA VAL A 205 14.06 4.57 -12.38
C VAL A 205 14.33 3.16 -11.84
N VAL A 206 15.27 3.02 -10.91
CA VAL A 206 15.59 1.72 -10.29
C VAL A 206 14.38 1.16 -9.55
N LEU A 207 13.65 2.00 -8.83
CA LEU A 207 12.45 1.58 -8.10
C LEU A 207 11.31 1.15 -9.04
N MET A 208 11.22 1.72 -10.26
CA MET A 208 10.28 1.27 -11.29
C MET A 208 10.62 -0.15 -11.79
N VAL A 209 11.89 -0.54 -11.84
CA VAL A 209 12.26 -1.94 -12.16
C VAL A 209 11.70 -2.91 -11.11
N PHE A 210 11.85 -2.58 -9.82
CA PHE A 210 11.27 -3.40 -8.74
C PHE A 210 9.74 -3.42 -8.77
N LEU A 211 9.11 -2.30 -9.14
CA LEU A 211 7.67 -2.24 -9.38
C LEU A 211 7.25 -3.24 -10.47
N GLY A 212 7.98 -3.31 -11.58
CA GLY A 212 7.73 -4.28 -12.66
C GLY A 212 7.74 -5.73 -12.17
N PHE A 213 8.75 -6.11 -11.39
CA PHE A 213 8.81 -7.45 -10.80
C PHE A 213 7.64 -7.73 -9.85
N HIS A 214 7.27 -6.75 -9.03
CA HIS A 214 6.15 -6.86 -8.12
C HIS A 214 4.82 -7.03 -8.88
N LEU A 215 4.57 -6.19 -9.89
CA LEU A 215 3.36 -6.22 -10.70
C LEU A 215 3.22 -7.53 -11.50
N HIS A 216 4.30 -8.03 -12.09
CA HIS A 216 4.28 -9.26 -12.87
C HIS A 216 3.74 -10.44 -12.06
N HIS A 217 4.21 -10.61 -10.82
CA HIS A 217 3.73 -11.69 -9.98
C HIS A 217 2.36 -11.37 -9.36
N ALA A 218 2.16 -10.13 -8.88
CA ALA A 218 0.92 -9.72 -8.21
C ALA A 218 -0.30 -9.88 -9.10
N PHE A 219 -0.21 -9.47 -10.36
CA PHE A 219 -1.30 -9.56 -11.33
C PHE A 219 -1.73 -11.02 -11.53
N GLN A 220 -0.80 -11.91 -11.83
CA GLN A 220 -1.10 -13.34 -12.01
C GLN A 220 -1.65 -13.99 -10.75
N SER A 221 -1.05 -13.69 -9.60
CA SER A 221 -1.46 -14.23 -8.30
C SER A 221 -2.87 -13.80 -7.91
N ALA A 222 -3.26 -12.55 -8.21
CA ALA A 222 -4.60 -12.04 -7.93
C ALA A 222 -5.67 -12.82 -8.70
N PHE A 223 -5.50 -13.02 -10.01
CA PHE A 223 -6.45 -13.81 -10.81
C PHE A 223 -6.52 -15.27 -10.38
N GLN A 224 -5.38 -15.89 -10.05
CA GLN A 224 -5.35 -17.25 -9.52
C GLN A 224 -6.11 -17.36 -8.17
N THR A 225 -5.93 -16.37 -7.30
CA THR A 225 -6.58 -16.33 -5.98
C THR A 225 -8.11 -16.19 -6.12
N LEU A 226 -8.58 -15.48 -7.14
CA LEU A 226 -10.01 -15.32 -7.44
C LEU A 226 -10.62 -16.52 -8.19
N GLY A 227 -9.85 -17.60 -8.37
CA GLY A 227 -10.33 -18.81 -9.04
C GLY A 227 -10.36 -18.73 -10.57
N LEU A 228 -9.80 -17.66 -11.17
CA LEU A 228 -9.72 -17.47 -12.62
C LEU A 228 -8.50 -18.20 -13.22
N ASN A 229 -8.27 -19.43 -12.75
CA ASN A 229 -7.18 -20.29 -13.24
C ASN A 229 -7.76 -21.42 -14.09
N HIS A 230 -7.79 -21.21 -15.40
CA HIS A 230 -8.34 -22.17 -16.36
C HIS A 230 -7.38 -22.31 -17.56
N THR A 231 -7.23 -23.50 -18.10
CA THR A 231 -6.31 -23.80 -19.22
C THR A 231 -6.47 -22.85 -20.41
N LYS A 232 -7.69 -22.41 -20.68
CA LYS A 232 -8.01 -21.49 -21.79
C LYS A 232 -7.59 -20.02 -21.49
N TYR A 233 -7.80 -19.52 -20.27
CA TYR A 233 -7.62 -18.09 -19.94
C TYR A 233 -6.28 -17.77 -19.27
N THR A 234 -5.68 -18.73 -18.60
CA THR A 234 -4.39 -18.54 -17.90
C THR A 234 -3.27 -18.07 -18.83
N PRO A 235 -3.10 -18.60 -20.07
CA PRO A 235 -2.09 -18.09 -20.98
C PRO A 235 -2.30 -16.61 -21.33
N PHE A 236 -3.53 -16.21 -21.60
CA PHE A 236 -3.89 -14.83 -21.89
C PHE A 236 -3.58 -13.90 -20.70
N ILE A 237 -3.98 -14.28 -19.48
CA ILE A 237 -3.69 -13.53 -18.25
C ILE A 237 -2.17 -13.35 -18.06
N LYS A 238 -1.38 -14.37 -18.33
CA LYS A 238 0.09 -14.30 -18.25
C LYS A 238 0.66 -13.29 -19.25
N VAL A 239 0.19 -13.29 -20.48
CA VAL A 239 0.63 -12.34 -21.52
C VAL A 239 0.27 -10.90 -21.10
N VAL A 240 -1.00 -10.66 -20.72
CA VAL A 240 -1.46 -9.34 -20.28
C VAL A 240 -0.69 -8.87 -19.06
N SER A 241 -0.45 -9.73 -18.08
CA SER A 241 0.32 -9.37 -16.88
C SER A 241 1.77 -9.01 -17.22
N THR A 242 2.39 -9.71 -18.16
CA THR A 242 3.76 -9.41 -18.59
C THR A 242 3.83 -8.07 -19.32
N ILE A 243 2.91 -7.83 -20.27
CA ILE A 243 2.82 -6.54 -20.98
C ILE A 243 2.61 -5.39 -19.98
N TYR A 244 1.66 -5.55 -19.05
CA TYR A 244 1.36 -4.57 -18.02
C TYR A 244 2.58 -4.27 -17.13
N ALA A 245 3.27 -5.32 -16.66
CA ALA A 245 4.43 -5.23 -15.80
C ALA A 245 5.67 -4.62 -16.47
N ILE A 246 5.69 -4.54 -17.80
CA ILE A 246 6.73 -3.86 -18.56
C ILE A 246 6.31 -2.43 -18.90
N LEU A 247 5.13 -2.24 -19.51
CA LEU A 247 4.72 -0.95 -20.03
C LEU A 247 4.48 0.09 -18.93
N VAL A 248 3.86 -0.30 -17.81
CA VAL A 248 3.56 0.66 -16.74
C VAL A 248 4.82 1.19 -16.05
N PRO A 249 5.77 0.35 -15.62
CA PRO A 249 7.03 0.84 -15.07
C PRO A 249 7.89 1.61 -16.07
N LEU A 250 7.92 1.21 -17.33
CA LEU A 250 8.64 1.95 -18.37
C LEU A 250 8.02 3.33 -18.59
N GLY A 251 6.69 3.44 -18.59
CA GLY A 251 6.00 4.71 -18.68
C GLY A 251 6.35 5.63 -17.51
N PHE A 252 6.36 5.14 -16.27
CA PHE A 252 6.80 5.93 -15.12
C PHE A 252 8.28 6.27 -15.18
N ALA A 253 9.16 5.35 -15.62
CA ALA A 253 10.59 5.59 -15.71
C ALA A 253 10.96 6.63 -16.80
N SER A 254 10.14 6.78 -17.84
CA SER A 254 10.36 7.78 -18.89
C SER A 254 10.33 9.20 -18.35
N ILE A 255 9.55 9.48 -17.30
CA ILE A 255 9.39 10.82 -16.73
C ILE A 255 10.70 11.34 -16.07
N PRO A 256 11.29 10.66 -15.07
CA PRO A 256 12.55 11.10 -14.51
C PRO A 256 13.70 11.09 -15.54
N LEU A 257 13.71 10.16 -16.49
CA LEU A 257 14.71 10.16 -17.56
C LEU A 257 14.58 11.39 -18.46
N PHE A 258 13.36 11.77 -18.82
CA PHE A 258 13.12 12.96 -19.65
C PHE A 258 13.67 14.22 -18.96
N PHE A 259 13.30 14.44 -17.70
CA PHE A 259 13.75 15.64 -16.97
C PHE A 259 15.26 15.61 -16.64
N MET A 260 15.85 14.43 -16.49
CA MET A 260 17.28 14.28 -16.23
C MET A 260 18.15 14.62 -17.46
N PHE A 261 17.67 14.34 -18.69
CA PHE A 261 18.47 14.47 -19.92
C PHE A 261 18.06 15.62 -20.82
N ILE A 262 16.80 16.06 -20.77
CA ILE A 262 16.26 17.01 -21.76
C ILE A 262 15.97 18.38 -21.16
N LYS A 263 15.79 18.46 -19.86
CA LYS A 263 15.62 19.70 -19.09
C LYS A 263 16.66 19.84 -17.99
#